data_e0f8a2697c1d078fac91ef553c867a0e
#
_entry.id   e0f8a2697c1d078fac91ef553c867a0e
#
_cell.length_a   1.000
_cell.length_b   1.000
_cell.length_c   1.000
_cell.angle_alpha   90.00
_cell.angle_beta   90.00
_cell.angle_gamma   90.00
#
_symmetry.space_group_name_H-M   'P 1'
#
loop_
_entity.id
_entity.type
_entity.pdbx_description
1 polymer ?
#
loop_
_entity_poly.entity_id
_entity_poly.type
_entity_poly.pdbx_seq_one_letter_code
_entity_poly.pdbx_strand_id
1 'polypeptide(L)'
;MSSHSAHPDSAAPIRTPDTSHYEAEVAGHGSGTTHHKMHGLAGWGVILGLPFAIWSVLRAIGGGADGVMAWLGSAPGAVGMTLFLAAAFLYSKMELDEVIMDYFGGGVRKVGLMANGAVALLLWLGSAAALLVTAFF
;
A
#
# COMPACT_ATOMS: atom_id res chain seq x y z
N MET A 1 -23.91 -52.08 -56.32
CA MET A 1 -22.65 -51.68 -55.62
C MET A 1 -22.70 -50.18 -55.48
N SER A 2 -23.17 -49.65 -54.31
CA SER A 2 -23.27 -48.23 -54.04
C SER A 2 -22.20 -47.90 -52.97
N SER A 3 -21.15 -47.23 -53.38
CA SER A 3 -20.11 -46.78 -52.53
C SER A 3 -20.62 -45.55 -51.77
N HIS A 4 -20.87 -45.72 -50.49
CA HIS A 4 -21.11 -44.58 -49.55
C HIS A 4 -19.77 -43.89 -49.25
N SER A 5 -19.54 -42.78 -49.91
CA SER A 5 -18.42 -41.87 -49.56
C SER A 5 -18.75 -41.20 -48.23
N ALA A 6 -18.07 -41.63 -47.18
CA ALA A 6 -18.09 -40.93 -45.90
C ALA A 6 -17.51 -39.53 -46.07
N HIS A 7 -18.30 -38.53 -45.78
CA HIS A 7 -17.88 -37.12 -45.75
C HIS A 7 -17.03 -36.90 -44.48
N PRO A 8 -15.79 -36.38 -44.56
CA PRO A 8 -14.93 -36.21 -43.41
C PRO A 8 -15.13 -34.88 -42.66
N ASP A 9 -16.30 -34.23 -42.78
CA ASP A 9 -16.53 -32.88 -42.26
C ASP A 9 -17.38 -32.84 -40.98
N SER A 10 -17.16 -33.74 -40.04
CA SER A 10 -17.65 -33.48 -38.66
C SER A 10 -16.50 -33.22 -37.71
N ALA A 11 -15.71 -32.20 -38.03
CA ALA A 11 -14.83 -31.62 -37.03
C ALA A 11 -15.71 -31.06 -35.89
N ALA A 12 -15.57 -31.62 -34.70
CA ALA A 12 -16.27 -31.10 -33.52
C ALA A 12 -15.99 -29.62 -33.41
N PRO A 13 -16.97 -28.76 -33.11
CA PRO A 13 -16.76 -27.32 -32.98
C PRO A 13 -15.67 -27.08 -31.94
N ILE A 14 -14.67 -26.29 -32.32
CA ILE A 14 -13.62 -25.87 -31.41
C ILE A 14 -14.32 -25.14 -30.25
N ARG A 15 -14.35 -25.77 -29.09
CA ARG A 15 -14.84 -25.13 -27.86
C ARG A 15 -13.89 -24.01 -27.52
N THR A 16 -14.30 -22.77 -27.74
CA THR A 16 -13.60 -21.63 -27.17
C THR A 16 -13.58 -21.79 -25.65
N PRO A 17 -12.44 -21.61 -25.00
CA PRO A 17 -12.37 -21.61 -23.52
C PRO A 17 -13.39 -20.62 -22.96
N ASP A 18 -14.12 -21.05 -21.93
CA ASP A 18 -15.03 -20.15 -21.20
C ASP A 18 -14.21 -19.05 -20.52
N THR A 19 -14.22 -17.87 -21.10
CA THR A 19 -13.51 -16.69 -20.59
C THR A 19 -14.34 -15.89 -19.59
N SER A 20 -15.57 -16.32 -19.28
CA SER A 20 -16.48 -15.61 -18.39
C SER A 20 -15.90 -15.40 -16.98
N HIS A 21 -15.06 -16.32 -16.50
CA HIS A 21 -14.35 -16.19 -15.23
C HIS A 21 -13.32 -15.07 -15.26
N TYR A 22 -12.60 -14.91 -16.37
CA TYR A 22 -11.62 -13.82 -16.55
C TYR A 22 -12.30 -12.47 -16.68
N GLU A 23 -13.44 -12.41 -17.39
CA GLU A 23 -14.20 -11.17 -17.53
C GLU A 23 -14.82 -10.71 -16.20
N ALA A 24 -15.32 -11.64 -15.38
CA ALA A 24 -15.82 -11.34 -14.04
C ALA A 24 -14.71 -10.90 -13.09
N GLU A 25 -13.53 -11.49 -13.20
CA GLU A 25 -12.34 -11.11 -12.42
C GLU A 25 -11.83 -9.73 -12.83
N VAL A 26 -11.76 -9.42 -14.12
CA VAL A 26 -11.37 -8.11 -14.65
C VAL A 26 -12.39 -7.03 -14.28
N ALA A 27 -13.70 -7.33 -14.34
CA ALA A 27 -14.75 -6.39 -13.91
C ALA A 27 -14.74 -6.10 -12.41
N GLY A 28 -14.27 -7.05 -11.58
CA GLY A 28 -14.07 -6.88 -10.13
C GLY A 28 -12.88 -5.98 -9.78
N HIS A 29 -11.99 -5.66 -10.74
CA HIS A 29 -10.75 -4.92 -10.52
C HIS A 29 -10.88 -3.38 -10.60
N GLY A 30 -12.09 -2.82 -10.50
CA GLY A 30 -12.25 -1.37 -10.34
C GLY A 30 -11.49 -0.79 -9.13
N SER A 31 -11.12 -1.61 -8.16
CA SER A 31 -10.25 -1.24 -7.02
C SER A 31 -8.75 -1.19 -7.37
N GLY A 32 -8.29 -1.91 -8.40
CA GLY A 32 -6.87 -1.99 -8.76
C GLY A 32 -6.27 -0.66 -9.19
N THR A 33 -7.02 0.17 -9.92
CA THR A 33 -6.54 1.49 -10.35
C THR A 33 -6.41 2.47 -9.18
N THR A 34 -7.30 2.40 -8.20
CA THR A 34 -7.24 3.24 -7.00
C THR A 34 -6.09 2.81 -6.10
N HIS A 35 -5.91 1.51 -5.88
CA HIS A 35 -4.79 0.97 -5.12
C HIS A 35 -3.44 1.36 -5.75
N HIS A 36 -3.29 1.20 -7.06
CA HIS A 36 -2.06 1.59 -7.77
C HIS A 36 -1.76 3.09 -7.67
N LYS A 37 -2.78 3.95 -7.78
CA LYS A 37 -2.62 5.40 -7.59
C LYS A 37 -2.22 5.76 -6.17
N MET A 38 -2.83 5.15 -5.18
CA MET A 38 -2.52 5.37 -3.76
C MET A 38 -1.10 4.91 -3.43
N HIS A 39 -0.69 3.74 -3.93
CA HIS A 39 0.67 3.23 -3.78
C HIS A 39 1.69 4.21 -4.39
N GLY A 40 1.45 4.67 -5.62
CA GLY A 40 2.30 5.66 -6.27
C GLY A 40 2.37 6.98 -5.48
N LEU A 41 1.23 7.49 -5.00
CA LEU A 41 1.18 8.73 -4.21
C LEU A 41 1.94 8.59 -2.89
N ALA A 42 1.75 7.48 -2.16
CA ALA A 42 2.46 7.21 -0.92
C ALA A 42 3.97 7.08 -1.15
N GLY A 43 4.39 6.39 -2.23
CA GLY A 43 5.79 6.28 -2.64
C GLY A 43 6.42 7.64 -2.94
N TRP A 44 5.75 8.50 -3.70
CA TRP A 44 6.20 9.87 -3.93
C TRP A 44 6.29 10.68 -2.63
N GLY A 45 5.32 10.51 -1.72
CA GLY A 45 5.35 11.12 -0.40
C GLY A 45 6.59 10.73 0.41
N VAL A 46 7.00 9.47 0.36
CA VAL A 46 8.23 8.98 1.00
C VAL A 46 9.46 9.55 0.31
N ILE A 47 9.55 9.50 -1.02
CA ILE A 47 10.72 9.98 -1.79
C ILE A 47 10.94 11.47 -1.55
N LEU A 48 9.89 12.29 -1.61
CA LEU A 48 9.99 13.73 -1.40
C LEU A 48 10.16 14.10 0.07
N GLY A 49 9.57 13.31 0.98
CA GLY A 49 9.70 13.51 2.42
C GLY A 49 11.02 13.04 3.01
N LEU A 50 11.71 12.09 2.35
CA LEU A 50 12.96 11.52 2.86
C LEU A 50 14.09 12.55 3.05
N PRO A 51 14.36 13.46 2.09
CA PRO A 51 15.35 14.52 2.30
C PRO A 51 15.01 15.41 3.50
N PHE A 52 13.72 15.73 3.68
CA PHE A 52 13.25 16.48 4.84
C PHE A 52 13.46 15.70 6.14
N ALA A 53 13.15 14.42 6.17
CA ALA A 53 13.33 13.55 7.32
C ALA A 53 14.83 13.44 7.70
N ILE A 54 15.70 13.20 6.72
CA ILE A 54 17.15 13.14 6.92
C ILE A 54 17.67 14.47 7.47
N TRP A 55 17.30 15.59 6.86
CA TRP A 55 17.69 16.92 7.32
C TRP A 55 17.19 17.19 8.75
N SER A 56 15.94 16.79 9.07
CA SER A 56 15.35 16.92 10.40
C SER A 56 16.17 16.15 11.45
N VAL A 57 16.55 14.90 11.13
CA VAL A 57 17.38 14.07 12.03
C VAL A 57 18.76 14.67 12.22
N LEU A 58 19.43 15.11 11.15
CA LEU A 58 20.75 15.74 11.24
C LEU A 58 20.73 17.02 12.06
N ARG A 59 19.70 17.84 11.89
CA ARG A 59 19.51 19.06 12.66
C ARG A 59 19.25 18.77 14.15
N ALA A 60 18.44 17.75 14.43
CA ALA A 60 18.13 17.34 15.78
C ALA A 60 19.37 16.80 16.53
N ILE A 61 20.15 15.91 15.89
CA ILE A 61 21.34 15.30 16.48
C ILE A 61 22.41 16.36 16.80
N GLY A 62 22.57 17.41 15.98
CA GLY A 62 23.52 18.49 16.20
C GLY A 62 23.33 19.26 17.50
N GLY A 63 22.11 19.26 18.08
CA GLY A 63 21.79 19.89 19.36
C GLY A 63 21.63 18.92 20.54
N GLY A 64 21.93 17.63 20.36
CA GLY A 64 21.66 16.59 21.36
C GLY A 64 20.18 16.42 21.66
N ALA A 65 19.84 15.96 22.86
CA ALA A 65 18.44 15.75 23.25
C ALA A 65 17.61 17.04 23.18
N ASP A 66 18.15 18.15 23.60
CA ASP A 66 17.48 19.45 23.55
C ASP A 66 17.23 19.91 22.12
N GLY A 67 18.17 19.66 21.21
CA GLY A 67 18.00 19.92 19.76
C GLY A 67 16.90 19.10 19.14
N VAL A 68 16.77 17.84 19.53
CA VAL A 68 15.67 16.96 19.10
C VAL A 68 14.33 17.52 19.56
N MET A 69 14.21 17.83 20.85
CA MET A 69 12.96 18.36 21.42
C MET A 69 12.61 19.74 20.84
N ALA A 70 13.58 20.62 20.67
CA ALA A 70 13.37 21.95 20.09
C ALA A 70 12.91 21.87 18.62
N TRP A 71 13.48 20.94 17.84
CA TRP A 71 13.10 20.78 16.44
C TRP A 71 11.74 20.09 16.28
N LEU A 72 11.53 18.94 16.92
CA LEU A 72 10.25 18.19 16.81
C LEU A 72 9.11 18.94 17.51
N GLY A 73 9.39 19.74 18.52
CA GLY A 73 8.45 20.65 19.16
C GLY A 73 8.17 21.93 18.36
N SER A 74 8.89 22.20 17.27
CA SER A 74 8.57 23.32 16.39
C SER A 74 7.43 22.97 15.44
N ALA A 75 6.59 23.97 15.08
CA ALA A 75 5.50 23.74 14.14
C ALA A 75 5.94 23.11 12.79
N PRO A 76 7.01 23.59 12.12
CA PRO A 76 7.47 22.95 10.88
C PRO A 76 8.03 21.54 11.10
N GLY A 77 8.70 21.27 12.23
CA GLY A 77 9.21 19.95 12.57
C GLY A 77 8.09 18.96 12.85
N ALA A 78 7.15 19.32 13.70
CA ALA A 78 6.01 18.46 14.05
C ALA A 78 5.12 18.16 12.83
N VAL A 79 4.71 19.19 12.08
CA VAL A 79 3.83 19.02 10.92
C VAL A 79 4.55 18.24 9.81
N GLY A 80 5.78 18.62 9.47
CA GLY A 80 6.56 17.94 8.43
C GLY A 80 6.82 16.46 8.76
N MET A 81 7.20 16.15 10.00
CA MET A 81 7.40 14.76 10.43
C MET A 81 6.08 13.97 10.48
N THR A 82 4.98 14.60 10.89
CA THR A 82 3.66 13.94 10.88
C THR A 82 3.25 13.54 9.45
N LEU A 83 3.44 14.43 8.48
CA LEU A 83 3.14 14.16 7.06
C LEU A 83 4.08 13.10 6.46
N PHE A 84 5.37 13.17 6.77
CA PHE A 84 6.33 12.15 6.34
C PHE A 84 5.98 10.78 6.92
N LEU A 85 5.68 10.69 8.21
CA LEU A 85 5.29 9.43 8.85
C LEU A 85 3.96 8.89 8.29
N ALA A 86 3.00 9.76 7.95
CA ALA A 86 1.78 9.33 7.27
C ALA A 86 2.09 8.63 5.94
N ALA A 87 2.93 9.24 5.10
CA ALA A 87 3.34 8.64 3.83
C ALA A 87 4.13 7.34 4.04
N ALA A 88 5.07 7.31 4.99
CA ALA A 88 5.89 6.15 5.30
C ALA A 88 5.07 4.96 5.82
N PHE A 89 4.17 5.18 6.77
CA PHE A 89 3.32 4.12 7.30
C PHE A 89 2.30 3.62 6.27
N LEU A 90 1.74 4.52 5.46
CA LEU A 90 0.84 4.13 4.38
C LEU A 90 1.57 3.29 3.34
N TYR A 91 2.76 3.70 2.92
CA TYR A 91 3.58 2.95 1.98
C TYR A 91 3.95 1.57 2.55
N SER A 92 4.48 1.52 3.78
CA SER A 92 4.84 0.26 4.44
C SER A 92 3.64 -0.68 4.62
N LYS A 93 2.45 -0.12 4.92
CA LYS A 93 1.22 -0.90 5.01
C LYS A 93 0.89 -1.55 3.67
N MET A 94 1.01 -0.82 2.56
CA MET A 94 0.68 -1.33 1.23
C MET A 94 1.66 -2.42 0.79
N GLU A 95 2.95 -2.25 1.02
CA GLU A 95 3.97 -3.28 0.77
C GLU A 95 3.71 -4.55 1.57
N LEU A 96 3.38 -4.41 2.86
CA LEU A 96 3.09 -5.56 3.70
C LEU A 96 1.76 -6.23 3.34
N ASP A 97 0.76 -5.48 2.87
CA ASP A 97 -0.48 -6.05 2.35
C ASP A 97 -0.21 -6.96 1.13
N GLU A 98 0.69 -6.57 0.23
CA GLU A 98 1.08 -7.39 -0.92
C GLU A 98 1.74 -8.70 -0.46
N VAL A 99 2.67 -8.61 0.48
CA VAL A 99 3.29 -9.81 1.07
C VAL A 99 2.23 -10.72 1.73
N ILE A 100 1.30 -10.15 2.49
CA ILE A 100 0.22 -10.92 3.13
C ILE A 100 -0.67 -11.59 2.07
N MET A 101 -0.98 -10.91 0.97
CA MET A 101 -1.80 -11.45 -0.11
C MET A 101 -1.10 -12.60 -0.84
N ASP A 102 0.22 -12.54 -1.00
CA ASP A 102 1.01 -13.53 -1.72
C ASP A 102 1.25 -14.82 -0.91
N TYR A 103 1.47 -14.67 0.40
CA TYR A 103 1.88 -15.81 1.25
C TYR A 103 0.74 -16.43 2.05
N PHE A 104 -0.38 -15.73 2.24
CA PHE A 104 -1.49 -16.22 3.07
C PHE A 104 -2.80 -16.32 2.30
N GLY A 105 -3.60 -17.34 2.63
CA GLY A 105 -4.92 -17.59 2.04
C GLY A 105 -6.06 -17.52 3.06
N GLY A 106 -7.29 -17.48 2.55
CA GLY A 106 -8.50 -17.64 3.37
C GLY A 106 -8.64 -16.65 4.53
N GLY A 107 -8.99 -17.17 5.68
CA GLY A 107 -9.23 -16.37 6.90
C GLY A 107 -7.97 -15.71 7.44
N VAL A 108 -6.81 -16.37 7.33
CA VAL A 108 -5.53 -15.84 7.81
C VAL A 108 -5.15 -14.58 7.06
N ARG A 109 -5.31 -14.56 5.72
CA ARG A 109 -5.08 -13.36 4.91
C ARG A 109 -5.96 -12.20 5.35
N LYS A 110 -7.27 -12.45 5.57
CA LYS A 110 -8.20 -11.40 6.01
C LYS A 110 -7.79 -10.81 7.36
N VAL A 111 -7.47 -11.65 8.32
CA VAL A 111 -7.02 -11.19 9.66
C VAL A 111 -5.69 -10.45 9.56
N GLY A 112 -4.75 -10.94 8.76
CA GLY A 112 -3.45 -10.30 8.53
C GLY A 112 -3.58 -8.89 7.95
N LEU A 113 -4.41 -8.70 6.92
CA LEU A 113 -4.66 -7.39 6.31
C LEU A 113 -5.33 -6.41 7.30
N MET A 114 -6.29 -6.89 8.09
CA MET A 114 -6.94 -6.07 9.13
C MET A 114 -5.94 -5.68 10.23
N ALA A 115 -5.14 -6.62 10.70
CA ALA A 115 -4.12 -6.37 11.72
C ALA A 115 -3.06 -5.37 11.22
N ASN A 116 -2.56 -5.55 9.98
CA ASN A 116 -1.60 -4.64 9.37
C ASN A 116 -2.16 -3.21 9.28
N GLY A 117 -3.40 -3.06 8.80
CA GLY A 117 -4.07 -1.76 8.74
C GLY A 117 -4.24 -1.11 10.11
N ALA A 118 -4.66 -1.88 11.13
CA ALA A 118 -4.81 -1.39 12.49
C ALA A 118 -3.46 -0.95 13.09
N VAL A 119 -2.41 -1.75 12.93
CA VAL A 119 -1.06 -1.42 13.43
C VAL A 119 -0.52 -0.15 12.76
N ALA A 120 -0.60 -0.05 11.43
CA ALA A 120 -0.14 1.13 10.72
C ALA A 120 -0.88 2.40 11.17
N LEU A 121 -2.20 2.33 11.33
CA LEU A 121 -3.01 3.45 11.81
C LEU A 121 -2.65 3.85 13.25
N LEU A 122 -2.51 2.89 14.16
CA LEU A 122 -2.17 3.16 15.56
C LEU A 122 -0.78 3.76 15.69
N LEU A 123 0.20 3.26 14.93
CA LEU A 123 1.56 3.82 14.92
C LEU A 123 1.57 5.26 14.40
N TRP A 124 0.84 5.52 13.32
CA TRP A 124 0.73 6.88 12.80
C TRP A 124 0.02 7.83 13.76
N LEU A 125 -1.15 7.45 14.29
CA LEU A 125 -1.91 8.28 15.24
C LEU A 125 -1.11 8.55 16.52
N GLY A 126 -0.44 7.53 17.07
CA GLY A 126 0.41 7.69 18.25
C GLY A 126 1.57 8.63 18.01
N SER A 127 2.26 8.49 16.88
CA SER A 127 3.37 9.36 16.49
C SER A 127 2.89 10.80 16.23
N ALA A 128 1.78 10.96 15.51
CA ALA A 128 1.20 12.28 15.22
C ALA A 128 0.77 12.99 16.52
N ALA A 129 0.08 12.27 17.42
CA ALA A 129 -0.33 12.81 18.70
C ALA A 129 0.87 13.26 19.53
N ALA A 130 1.91 12.43 19.62
CA ALA A 130 3.13 12.78 20.37
C ALA A 130 3.80 14.05 19.80
N LEU A 131 3.97 14.12 18.46
CA LEU A 131 4.58 15.27 17.81
C LEU A 131 3.75 16.55 17.99
N LEU A 132 2.45 16.47 17.81
CA LEU A 132 1.57 17.63 17.91
C LEU A 132 1.41 18.11 19.35
N VAL A 133 1.34 17.19 20.32
CA VAL A 133 1.33 17.57 21.75
C VAL A 133 2.64 18.27 22.12
N THR A 134 3.79 17.73 21.71
CA THR A 134 5.11 18.36 21.99
C THR A 134 5.26 19.74 21.34
N ALA A 135 4.60 19.97 20.19
CA ALA A 135 4.73 21.24 19.47
C ALA A 135 3.79 22.35 19.93
N PHE A 136 2.62 21.98 20.49
CA PHE A 136 1.55 22.97 20.74
C PHE A 136 1.07 23.02 22.19
N PHE A 137 1.51 22.09 23.04
CA PHE A 137 1.15 22.02 24.46
C PHE A 137 2.37 21.81 25.36
#